data_41a013c581c56c99c6c5dae5279f8deb
#
_entry.id   41a013c581c56c99c6c5dae5279f8deb
#
_cell.length_a   1.000
_cell.length_b   1.000
_cell.length_c   1.000
_cell.angle_alpha   90.00
_cell.angle_beta   90.00
_cell.angle_gamma   90.00
#
_symmetry.space_group_name_H-M   'P 1'
#
loop_
_entity.id
_entity.type
_entity.pdbx_description
1 polymer ?
#
loop_
_entity_poly.entity_id
_entity_poly.type
_entity_poly.pdbx_seq_one_letter_code
_entity_poly.pdbx_strand_id
1 'polypeptide(L)'
;MEKKLNKKRVKKNKKPKNVLVITTIYVICFSVIAGVFAYTRINKYEEGVLEVCATQQDAYVQLVLDQINLKSNRDDEQIINDILGTMNSSSNKYWTFSKNQSILFVKDVLETNRYKGVTTATYYESESATKFLNNLQNNRVTHDFIEIDGNSYVASGVTFEYKNQSYKLCLLTGRNAIMDNNSYMQIKIQMETYVVILLFVLIITAMLLAHKLRRMQKSISESDKTVAELNSMVSKMNKKLLEKDLHDTRNNVWDNTAIMPFLDKLVARDIYPVTFMHIACADNKERAKFIARANYILDKNVLRFTYEDNDIVLIFVGMNRK
;
A
#
# COMPACT_ATOMS: atom_id res chain seq x y z
N MET A 1 -7.18 -56.65 8.00
CA MET A 1 -7.86 -55.46 7.42
C MET A 1 -7.79 -54.26 8.33
N GLU A 2 -6.78 -54.17 9.23
CA GLU A 2 -6.71 -53.19 10.35
C GLU A 2 -5.60 -52.11 10.25
N LYS A 3 -4.88 -52.08 9.15
CA LYS A 3 -3.71 -51.15 8.99
C LYS A 3 -3.98 -49.85 8.20
N LYS A 4 -5.23 -49.56 7.77
CA LYS A 4 -5.53 -48.41 6.89
C LYS A 4 -6.29 -47.23 7.56
N LEU A 5 -6.67 -47.31 8.81
CA LEU A 5 -7.55 -46.30 9.45
C LEU A 5 -6.86 -45.24 10.32
N ASN A 6 -5.56 -45.35 10.53
CA ASN A 6 -4.84 -44.45 11.45
C ASN A 6 -4.01 -43.33 10.77
N LYS A 7 -4.34 -43.00 9.50
CA LYS A 7 -3.66 -41.95 8.73
C LYS A 7 -4.51 -40.70 8.54
N LYS A 8 -5.50 -40.45 9.40
CA LYS A 8 -6.28 -39.20 9.34
C LYS A 8 -5.78 -38.18 10.35
N ARG A 9 -4.96 -37.29 9.80
CA ARG A 9 -4.87 -35.87 10.12
C ARG A 9 -4.45 -35.48 11.54
N VAL A 10 -3.20 -35.69 11.85
CA VAL A 10 -2.47 -34.64 12.56
C VAL A 10 -2.26 -33.52 11.51
N LYS A 11 -3.19 -32.57 11.42
CA LYS A 11 -2.93 -31.29 10.76
C LYS A 11 -1.73 -30.69 11.52
N LYS A 12 -0.52 -30.84 10.95
CA LYS A 12 0.64 -30.08 11.39
C LYS A 12 0.19 -28.61 11.46
N ASN A 13 -0.03 -28.10 12.67
CA ASN A 13 -0.19 -26.68 12.91
C ASN A 13 1.04 -26.02 12.30
N LYS A 14 0.86 -25.40 11.14
CA LYS A 14 1.90 -24.68 10.44
C LYS A 14 2.41 -23.62 11.39
N LYS A 15 3.67 -23.79 11.78
CA LYS A 15 4.38 -22.96 12.75
C LYS A 15 4.16 -21.47 12.46
N PRO A 16 4.04 -20.65 13.48
CA PRO A 16 3.73 -19.21 13.42
C PRO A 16 4.78 -18.32 12.72
N LYS A 17 5.87 -18.91 12.18
CA LYS A 17 6.82 -18.19 11.32
C LYS A 17 6.16 -17.50 10.13
N ASN A 18 5.03 -18.03 9.63
CA ASN A 18 4.34 -17.46 8.47
C ASN A 18 3.64 -16.13 8.77
N VAL A 19 3.21 -15.87 10.01
CA VAL A 19 2.47 -14.64 10.31
C VAL A 19 3.41 -13.42 10.30
N LEU A 20 4.62 -13.58 10.86
CA LEU A 20 5.62 -12.50 10.86
C LEU A 20 6.10 -12.20 9.43
N VAL A 21 6.28 -13.23 8.60
CA VAL A 21 6.63 -13.08 7.18
C VAL A 21 5.49 -12.39 6.43
N ILE A 22 4.24 -12.79 6.66
CA ILE A 22 3.08 -12.19 5.99
C ILE A 22 2.94 -10.72 6.37
N THR A 23 3.08 -10.36 7.66
CA THR A 23 3.02 -8.95 8.10
C THR A 23 4.15 -8.11 7.50
N THR A 24 5.36 -8.66 7.41
CA THR A 24 6.49 -7.96 6.79
C THR A 24 6.24 -7.74 5.30
N ILE A 25 5.76 -8.75 4.58
CA ILE A 25 5.40 -8.62 3.16
C ILE A 25 4.31 -7.56 2.98
N TYR A 26 3.29 -7.56 3.84
CA TYR A 26 2.19 -6.59 3.78
C TYR A 26 2.70 -5.15 3.95
N VAL A 27 3.59 -4.90 4.93
CA VAL A 27 4.20 -3.59 5.16
C VAL A 27 5.04 -3.14 3.96
N ILE A 28 5.84 -4.05 3.39
CA ILE A 28 6.65 -3.74 2.20
C ILE A 28 5.75 -3.40 1.01
N CYS A 29 4.73 -4.22 0.71
CA CYS A 29 3.79 -3.96 -0.39
C CYS A 29 3.08 -2.62 -0.22
N PHE A 30 2.60 -2.31 1.00
CA PHE A 30 1.93 -1.05 1.27
C PHE A 30 2.87 0.15 1.14
N SER A 31 4.13 0.02 1.58
CA SER A 31 5.15 1.07 1.44
C SER A 31 5.47 1.36 -0.03
N VAL A 32 5.55 0.32 -0.86
CA VAL A 32 5.76 0.47 -2.31
C VAL A 32 4.57 1.16 -2.96
N ILE A 33 3.34 0.76 -2.64
CA ILE A 33 2.12 1.39 -3.17
C ILE A 33 2.05 2.86 -2.75
N ALA A 34 2.33 3.18 -1.49
CA ALA A 34 2.34 4.56 -1.00
C ALA A 34 3.43 5.39 -1.70
N GLY A 35 4.62 4.83 -1.92
CA GLY A 35 5.71 5.49 -2.65
C GLY A 35 5.34 5.79 -4.11
N VAL A 36 4.76 4.82 -4.83
CA VAL A 36 4.30 5.01 -6.20
C VAL A 36 3.18 6.06 -6.26
N PHE A 37 2.25 6.03 -5.32
CA PHE A 37 1.17 7.01 -5.25
C PHE A 37 1.70 8.43 -4.99
N ALA A 38 2.66 8.59 -4.07
CA ALA A 38 3.29 9.88 -3.79
C ALA A 38 4.04 10.41 -5.01
N TYR A 39 4.85 9.55 -5.65
CA TYR A 39 5.58 9.91 -6.86
C TYR A 39 4.64 10.38 -7.98
N THR A 40 3.57 9.65 -8.26
CA THR A 40 2.60 10.03 -9.28
C THR A 40 1.87 11.33 -8.94
N ARG A 41 1.61 11.62 -7.65
CA ARG A 41 0.99 12.87 -7.22
C ARG A 41 1.93 14.06 -7.37
N ILE A 42 3.21 13.89 -7.02
CA ILE A 42 4.21 14.94 -7.18
C ILE A 42 4.39 15.28 -8.67
N ASN A 43 4.51 14.28 -9.55
CA ASN A 43 4.63 14.52 -10.99
C ASN A 43 3.41 15.23 -11.58
N LYS A 44 2.19 14.79 -11.21
CA LYS A 44 0.96 15.48 -11.66
C LYS A 44 0.86 16.91 -11.16
N TYR A 45 1.33 17.19 -9.95
CA TYR A 45 1.39 18.54 -9.43
C TYR A 45 2.39 19.40 -10.22
N GLU A 46 3.55 18.85 -10.52
CA GLU A 46 4.57 19.49 -11.35
C GLU A 46 4.04 19.82 -12.76
N GLU A 47 3.41 18.85 -13.44
CA GLU A 47 2.75 19.07 -14.73
C GLU A 47 1.69 20.19 -14.62
N GLY A 48 0.87 20.19 -13.57
CA GLY A 48 -0.14 21.23 -13.36
C GLY A 48 0.48 22.62 -13.16
N VAL A 49 1.60 22.73 -12.46
CA VAL A 49 2.31 24.01 -12.28
C VAL A 49 2.87 24.51 -13.61
N LEU A 50 3.45 23.61 -14.42
CA LEU A 50 3.98 23.93 -15.75
C LEU A 50 2.85 24.40 -16.67
N GLU A 51 1.71 23.75 -16.67
CA GLU A 51 0.55 24.09 -17.50
C GLU A 51 -0.04 25.45 -17.12
N VAL A 52 -0.15 25.76 -15.81
CA VAL A 52 -0.56 27.09 -15.35
C VAL A 52 0.43 28.16 -15.79
N CYS A 53 1.72 27.89 -15.68
CA CYS A 53 2.76 28.80 -16.16
C CYS A 53 2.69 29.01 -17.67
N ALA A 54 2.47 27.94 -18.45
CA ALA A 54 2.29 28.02 -19.88
C ALA A 54 1.10 28.89 -20.27
N THR A 55 -0.04 28.69 -19.61
CA THR A 55 -1.25 29.50 -19.86
C THR A 55 -1.03 30.99 -19.53
N GLN A 56 -0.32 31.29 -18.43
CA GLN A 56 0.03 32.68 -18.09
C GLN A 56 1.00 33.26 -19.13
N GLN A 57 1.94 32.46 -19.61
CA GLN A 57 2.90 32.85 -20.62
C GLN A 57 2.20 33.13 -21.96
N ASP A 58 1.23 32.32 -22.36
CA ASP A 58 0.40 32.55 -23.53
C ASP A 58 -0.31 33.88 -23.50
N ALA A 59 -0.96 34.18 -22.36
CA ALA A 59 -1.63 35.47 -22.17
C ALA A 59 -0.65 36.64 -22.28
N TYR A 60 0.57 36.48 -21.78
CA TYR A 60 1.59 37.49 -21.87
C TYR A 60 2.12 37.68 -23.30
N VAL A 61 2.34 36.60 -24.04
CA VAL A 61 2.74 36.66 -25.46
C VAL A 61 1.62 37.29 -26.29
N GLN A 62 0.34 36.96 -26.01
CA GLN A 62 -0.81 37.56 -26.70
C GLN A 62 -0.87 39.09 -26.46
N LEU A 63 -0.65 39.55 -25.24
CA LEU A 63 -0.61 40.95 -24.91
C LEU A 63 0.48 41.69 -25.68
N VAL A 64 1.67 41.08 -25.85
CA VAL A 64 2.75 41.67 -26.64
C VAL A 64 2.42 41.68 -28.14
N LEU A 65 1.78 40.63 -28.64
CA LEU A 65 1.27 40.61 -30.02
C LEU A 65 0.26 41.74 -30.29
N ASP A 66 -0.68 41.94 -29.37
CA ASP A 66 -1.68 43.00 -29.45
C ASP A 66 -1.02 44.37 -29.45
N GLN A 67 0.02 44.60 -28.67
CA GLN A 67 0.81 45.85 -28.70
C GLN A 67 1.52 46.08 -30.03
N ILE A 68 2.04 45.00 -30.65
CA ILE A 68 2.65 45.08 -31.99
C ILE A 68 1.59 45.47 -33.01
N ASN A 69 0.42 44.84 -32.98
CA ASN A 69 -0.68 45.06 -33.89
C ASN A 69 -1.32 46.46 -33.79
N LEU A 70 -1.43 47.01 -32.58
CA LEU A 70 -1.97 48.33 -32.34
C LEU A 70 -1.19 49.48 -32.99
N LYS A 71 0.08 49.24 -33.36
CA LYS A 71 0.97 50.26 -33.94
C LYS A 71 1.46 49.82 -35.31
N SER A 72 0.55 49.80 -36.27
CA SER A 72 0.75 49.21 -37.63
C SER A 72 1.83 49.87 -38.51
N ASN A 73 2.42 50.98 -38.10
CA ASN A 73 3.39 51.72 -38.91
C ASN A 73 4.85 51.59 -38.47
N ARG A 74 5.14 50.76 -37.49
CA ARG A 74 6.53 50.54 -36.97
C ARG A 74 7.35 49.66 -37.91
N ASP A 75 8.65 49.95 -38.04
CA ASP A 75 9.60 49.01 -38.64
C ASP A 75 10.09 47.96 -37.64
N ASP A 76 10.88 47.00 -38.10
CA ASP A 76 11.39 45.89 -37.27
C ASP A 76 12.24 46.43 -36.09
N GLU A 77 13.03 47.47 -36.30
CA GLU A 77 13.88 48.06 -35.27
C GLU A 77 13.04 48.78 -34.17
N GLN A 78 11.98 49.46 -34.58
CA GLN A 78 11.06 50.12 -33.66
C GLN A 78 10.27 49.10 -32.79
N ILE A 79 9.86 47.96 -33.40
CA ILE A 79 9.23 46.88 -32.65
C ILE A 79 10.20 46.32 -31.61
N ILE A 80 11.43 46.06 -32.01
CA ILE A 80 12.46 45.54 -31.11
C ILE A 80 12.76 46.52 -29.97
N ASN A 81 12.99 47.79 -30.30
CA ASN A 81 13.43 48.77 -29.30
C ASN A 81 12.29 49.18 -28.35
N ASP A 82 11.11 49.48 -28.90
CA ASP A 82 10.01 50.11 -28.14
C ASP A 82 9.11 49.08 -27.45
N ILE A 83 9.10 47.85 -27.88
CA ILE A 83 8.26 46.80 -27.32
C ILE A 83 9.11 45.73 -26.68
N LEU A 84 9.82 44.94 -27.52
CA LEU A 84 10.57 43.77 -27.04
C LEU A 84 11.73 44.14 -26.12
N GLY A 85 12.44 45.22 -26.41
CA GLY A 85 13.54 45.73 -25.61
C GLY A 85 13.13 46.18 -24.22
N THR A 86 11.87 46.63 -24.04
CA THR A 86 11.31 47.09 -22.73
C THR A 86 10.72 45.95 -21.90
N MET A 87 10.50 44.76 -22.46
CA MET A 87 9.96 43.64 -21.74
C MET A 87 10.88 43.17 -20.62
N ASN A 88 10.30 42.89 -19.46
CA ASN A 88 11.05 42.30 -18.35
C ASN A 88 11.50 40.89 -18.73
N SER A 89 12.80 40.69 -18.73
CA SER A 89 13.41 39.37 -18.76
C SER A 89 13.90 39.05 -17.35
N SER A 90 13.31 38.07 -16.70
CA SER A 90 13.87 37.50 -15.46
C SER A 90 14.72 36.28 -15.82
N SER A 91 15.58 35.83 -14.91
CA SER A 91 16.43 34.65 -15.11
C SER A 91 15.69 33.49 -15.76
N ASN A 92 16.28 32.94 -16.83
CA ASN A 92 15.76 31.83 -17.60
C ASN A 92 14.47 32.08 -18.40
N LYS A 93 14.18 33.35 -18.74
CA LYS A 93 13.13 33.74 -19.69
C LYS A 93 13.76 34.37 -20.91
N TYR A 94 13.49 33.80 -22.07
CA TYR A 94 14.09 34.20 -23.34
C TYR A 94 13.00 34.62 -24.32
N TRP A 95 13.04 35.85 -24.81
CA TRP A 95 12.21 36.28 -25.93
C TRP A 95 12.96 36.09 -27.22
N THR A 96 12.29 35.54 -28.22
CA THR A 96 12.80 35.44 -29.56
C THR A 96 11.83 36.07 -30.54
N PHE A 97 12.36 36.87 -31.46
CA PHE A 97 11.63 37.49 -32.54
C PHE A 97 12.29 37.17 -33.85
N SER A 98 11.55 36.58 -34.78
CA SER A 98 12.08 36.17 -36.07
C SER A 98 11.18 36.62 -37.21
N LYS A 99 11.76 36.85 -38.34
CA LYS A 99 11.14 37.22 -39.62
C LYS A 99 11.43 36.11 -40.63
N ASN A 100 10.39 35.48 -41.11
CA ASN A 100 10.49 34.27 -41.94
C ASN A 100 11.28 33.18 -41.16
N GLN A 101 12.52 32.90 -41.57
CA GLN A 101 13.40 31.93 -40.91
C GLN A 101 14.61 32.57 -40.24
N SER A 102 14.73 33.92 -40.25
CA SER A 102 15.87 34.64 -39.71
C SER A 102 15.51 35.21 -38.33
N ILE A 103 16.33 34.97 -37.33
CA ILE A 103 16.19 35.56 -36.02
C ILE A 103 16.66 37.02 -36.06
N LEU A 104 15.79 37.93 -35.68
CA LEU A 104 16.08 39.34 -35.62
C LEU A 104 16.53 39.77 -34.22
N PHE A 105 16.00 39.08 -33.18
CA PHE A 105 16.21 39.49 -31.79
C PHE A 105 16.07 38.33 -30.83
N VAL A 106 16.96 38.27 -29.89
CA VAL A 106 16.85 37.42 -28.68
C VAL A 106 17.10 38.30 -27.47
N LYS A 107 16.26 38.18 -26.49
CA LYS A 107 16.45 38.83 -25.19
C LYS A 107 16.47 37.80 -24.09
N ASP A 108 17.57 37.70 -23.39
CA ASP A 108 17.70 36.97 -22.13
C ASP A 108 17.89 37.94 -20.95
N VAL A 109 18.26 37.42 -19.80
CA VAL A 109 18.40 38.19 -18.55
C VAL A 109 19.57 39.16 -18.57
N LEU A 110 20.64 38.81 -19.27
CA LEU A 110 21.95 39.46 -19.10
C LEU A 110 22.25 40.43 -20.23
N GLU A 111 21.84 40.14 -21.46
CA GLU A 111 22.13 40.98 -22.60
C GLU A 111 21.02 40.97 -23.65
N THR A 112 20.76 42.14 -24.24
CA THR A 112 19.88 42.27 -25.40
C THR A 112 20.74 42.00 -26.62
N ASN A 113 20.71 40.75 -27.12
CA ASN A 113 21.48 40.35 -28.28
C ASN A 113 20.68 40.47 -29.56
N ARG A 114 21.22 41.17 -30.52
CA ARG A 114 20.72 41.17 -31.90
C ARG A 114 21.54 40.15 -32.69
N TYR A 115 20.92 39.05 -33.04
CA TYR A 115 21.56 38.02 -33.86
C TYR A 115 21.39 38.34 -35.34
N LYS A 116 22.45 38.64 -36.00
CA LYS A 116 22.46 38.73 -37.49
C LYS A 116 22.93 37.40 -38.05
N GLY A 117 22.13 36.82 -38.95
CA GLY A 117 22.53 35.61 -39.68
C GLY A 117 22.26 34.28 -39.01
N VAL A 118 21.64 34.28 -37.82
CA VAL A 118 21.19 33.04 -37.17
C VAL A 118 19.80 32.69 -37.63
N THR A 119 19.60 31.45 -38.03
CA THR A 119 18.27 30.95 -38.42
C THR A 119 17.52 30.39 -37.23
N THR A 120 16.19 30.33 -37.34
CA THR A 120 15.38 29.68 -36.30
C THR A 120 15.77 28.21 -36.11
N ALA A 121 16.13 27.51 -37.17
CA ALA A 121 16.59 26.12 -37.11
C ALA A 121 17.88 25.94 -36.31
N THR A 122 18.81 26.89 -36.46
CA THR A 122 20.09 26.85 -35.72
C THR A 122 19.94 27.23 -34.25
N TYR A 123 19.00 28.14 -33.93
CA TYR A 123 18.78 28.55 -32.54
C TYR A 123 17.95 27.51 -31.75
N TYR A 124 16.99 26.88 -32.42
CA TYR A 124 16.13 25.86 -31.83
C TYR A 124 16.60 24.46 -32.25
N GLU A 125 17.83 24.12 -31.93
CA GLU A 125 18.48 22.89 -32.40
C GLU A 125 17.97 21.66 -31.62
N SER A 126 16.67 21.36 -31.79
CA SER A 126 16.08 20.12 -31.27
C SER A 126 14.84 19.72 -32.09
N GLU A 127 14.50 18.46 -32.06
CA GLU A 127 13.30 17.93 -32.71
C GLU A 127 12.01 18.52 -32.12
N SER A 128 11.92 18.60 -30.81
CA SER A 128 10.76 19.15 -30.09
C SER A 128 10.56 20.63 -30.39
N ALA A 129 11.64 21.41 -30.38
CA ALA A 129 11.58 22.83 -30.70
C ALA A 129 11.22 23.10 -32.15
N THR A 130 11.76 22.31 -33.07
CA THR A 130 11.40 22.37 -34.52
C THR A 130 9.91 22.04 -34.72
N LYS A 131 9.41 21.01 -34.07
CA LYS A 131 7.99 20.64 -34.10
C LYS A 131 7.11 21.76 -33.55
N PHE A 132 7.49 22.36 -32.43
CA PHE A 132 6.79 23.49 -31.82
C PHE A 132 6.69 24.67 -32.85
N LEU A 133 7.82 25.07 -33.43
CA LEU A 133 7.85 26.17 -34.39
C LEU A 133 7.01 25.93 -35.66
N ASN A 134 6.90 24.67 -36.10
CA ASN A 134 6.09 24.28 -37.23
C ASN A 134 4.59 24.24 -36.90
N ASN A 135 4.24 24.01 -35.65
CA ASN A 135 2.87 23.93 -35.15
C ASN A 135 2.30 25.30 -34.72
N LEU A 136 3.11 26.37 -34.74
CA LEU A 136 2.64 27.71 -34.40
C LEU A 136 1.48 28.14 -35.26
N GLN A 137 0.43 28.68 -34.64
CA GLN A 137 -0.77 29.13 -35.31
C GLN A 137 -0.70 30.62 -35.63
N ASN A 138 -1.35 31.02 -36.75
CA ASN A 138 -1.39 32.42 -37.14
C ASN A 138 -2.36 33.21 -36.23
N ASN A 139 -1.87 34.29 -35.63
CA ASN A 139 -2.59 35.17 -34.71
C ASN A 139 -3.19 34.51 -33.45
N ARG A 140 -2.77 33.30 -33.16
CA ARG A 140 -3.18 32.58 -31.94
C ARG A 140 -1.96 32.02 -31.25
N VAL A 141 -1.77 32.42 -29.98
CA VAL A 141 -0.69 31.90 -29.18
C VAL A 141 -0.97 30.44 -28.81
N THR A 142 0.06 29.62 -28.92
CA THR A 142 0.06 28.22 -28.50
C THR A 142 1.32 27.93 -27.73
N HIS A 143 1.26 26.99 -26.78
CA HIS A 143 2.42 26.56 -26.03
C HIS A 143 2.73 25.08 -26.24
N ASP A 144 3.96 24.71 -25.93
CA ASP A 144 4.44 23.33 -25.91
C ASP A 144 5.63 23.23 -24.93
N PHE A 145 5.95 22.00 -24.52
CA PHE A 145 7.14 21.72 -23.72
C PHE A 145 8.24 21.24 -24.66
N ILE A 146 9.31 22.01 -24.72
CA ILE A 146 10.42 21.74 -25.63
C ILE A 146 11.71 21.51 -24.88
N GLU A 147 12.66 20.86 -25.53
CA GLU A 147 14.00 20.63 -25.03
C GLU A 147 15.01 21.30 -25.98
N ILE A 148 15.94 22.09 -25.44
CA ILE A 148 17.04 22.72 -26.17
C ILE A 148 18.30 22.48 -25.35
N ASP A 149 19.35 21.92 -25.97
CA ASP A 149 20.64 21.62 -25.34
C ASP A 149 20.50 20.82 -24.02
N GLY A 150 19.57 19.85 -23.97
CA GLY A 150 19.31 19.03 -22.78
C GLY A 150 18.57 19.75 -21.65
N ASN A 151 18.14 21.00 -21.84
CA ASN A 151 17.33 21.75 -20.91
C ASN A 151 15.87 21.81 -21.36
N SER A 152 14.95 21.60 -20.44
CA SER A 152 13.52 21.67 -20.73
C SER A 152 12.96 23.07 -20.53
N TYR A 153 12.14 23.52 -21.46
CA TYR A 153 11.50 24.84 -21.46
C TYR A 153 10.00 24.73 -21.69
N VAL A 154 9.27 25.65 -21.07
CA VAL A 154 7.92 25.99 -21.48
C VAL A 154 8.03 27.04 -22.58
N ALA A 155 7.57 26.72 -23.77
CA ALA A 155 7.63 27.60 -24.94
C ALA A 155 6.22 28.04 -25.30
N SER A 156 5.95 29.36 -25.32
CA SER A 156 4.74 29.92 -25.87
C SER A 156 5.09 30.76 -27.09
N GLY A 157 4.33 30.63 -28.17
CA GLY A 157 4.65 31.31 -29.39
C GLY A 157 3.46 31.52 -30.30
N VAL A 158 3.65 32.42 -31.25
CA VAL A 158 2.66 32.79 -32.27
C VAL A 158 3.34 33.13 -33.56
N THR A 159 2.72 32.77 -34.69
CA THR A 159 3.04 33.29 -36.00
C THR A 159 2.04 34.38 -36.37
N PHE A 160 2.50 35.47 -36.95
CA PHE A 160 1.62 36.54 -37.43
C PHE A 160 2.19 37.20 -38.65
N GLU A 161 1.30 37.79 -39.46
CA GLU A 161 1.69 38.54 -40.65
C GLU A 161 1.70 40.03 -40.36
N TYR A 162 2.81 40.68 -40.65
CA TYR A 162 2.97 42.11 -40.53
C TYR A 162 3.68 42.66 -41.75
N LYS A 163 3.09 43.70 -42.39
CA LYS A 163 3.61 44.29 -43.67
C LYS A 163 3.96 43.22 -44.76
N ASN A 164 3.08 42.25 -44.95
CA ASN A 164 3.24 41.14 -45.88
C ASN A 164 4.48 40.27 -45.64
N GLN A 165 4.96 40.21 -44.43
CA GLN A 165 6.05 39.34 -44.00
C GLN A 165 5.55 38.49 -42.81
N SER A 166 6.01 37.23 -42.77
CA SER A 166 5.68 36.32 -41.66
C SER A 166 6.68 36.50 -40.55
N TYR A 167 6.17 36.71 -39.34
CA TYR A 167 6.92 36.83 -38.11
C TYR A 167 6.56 35.75 -37.13
N LYS A 168 7.53 35.37 -36.28
CA LYS A 168 7.30 34.51 -35.13
C LYS A 168 7.78 35.22 -33.87
N LEU A 169 6.92 35.24 -32.88
CA LEU A 169 7.25 35.73 -31.55
C LEU A 169 7.13 34.55 -30.56
N CYS A 170 8.19 34.24 -29.84
CA CYS A 170 8.21 33.18 -28.88
C CYS A 170 8.79 33.66 -27.55
N LEU A 171 8.24 33.12 -26.48
CA LEU A 171 8.76 33.25 -25.11
C LEU A 171 9.06 31.87 -24.58
N LEU A 172 10.28 31.68 -24.10
CA LEU A 172 10.78 30.46 -23.53
C LEU A 172 11.08 30.68 -22.06
N THR A 173 10.59 29.81 -21.18
CA THR A 173 10.90 29.85 -19.74
C THR A 173 11.47 28.48 -19.34
N GLY A 174 12.66 28.48 -18.75
CA GLY A 174 13.30 27.26 -18.27
C GLY A 174 12.47 26.57 -17.18
N ARG A 175 12.24 25.25 -17.32
CA ARG A 175 11.52 24.44 -16.33
C ARG A 175 12.10 24.61 -14.92
N ASN A 176 13.43 24.62 -14.79
CA ASN A 176 14.08 24.78 -13.50
C ASN A 176 13.70 26.09 -12.82
N ALA A 177 13.62 27.21 -13.58
CA ALA A 177 13.21 28.50 -13.03
C ALA A 177 11.76 28.52 -12.52
N ILE A 178 10.87 27.75 -13.15
CA ILE A 178 9.50 27.59 -12.69
C ILE A 178 9.45 26.74 -11.41
N MET A 179 10.25 25.67 -11.36
CA MET A 179 10.28 24.73 -10.26
C MET A 179 11.08 25.23 -9.04
N ASP A 180 12.01 26.13 -9.22
CA ASP A 180 12.76 26.79 -8.13
C ASP A 180 11.95 27.86 -7.40
N ASN A 181 10.68 28.06 -7.79
CA ASN A 181 9.80 28.98 -7.08
C ASN A 181 9.55 28.47 -5.65
N ASN A 182 9.72 29.36 -4.67
CA ASN A 182 9.55 29.06 -3.24
C ASN A 182 8.22 28.37 -2.92
N SER A 183 7.13 28.72 -3.60
CA SER A 183 5.82 28.12 -3.38
C SER A 183 5.77 26.65 -3.81
N TYR A 184 6.36 26.32 -4.96
CA TYR A 184 6.45 24.92 -5.43
C TYR A 184 7.34 24.09 -4.50
N MET A 185 8.50 24.61 -4.14
CA MET A 185 9.45 23.95 -3.26
C MET A 185 8.85 23.66 -1.88
N GLN A 186 8.09 24.58 -1.30
CA GLN A 186 7.39 24.36 -0.03
C GLN A 186 6.36 23.23 -0.12
N ILE A 187 5.55 23.20 -1.17
CA ILE A 187 4.55 22.15 -1.36
C ILE A 187 5.22 20.79 -1.58
N LYS A 188 6.29 20.75 -2.37
CA LYS A 188 7.08 19.54 -2.58
C LYS A 188 7.64 19.00 -1.25
N ILE A 189 8.29 19.83 -0.46
CA ILE A 189 8.83 19.47 0.86
C ILE A 189 7.72 19.00 1.80
N GLN A 190 6.57 19.67 1.81
CA GLN A 190 5.42 19.23 2.61
C GLN A 190 4.94 17.84 2.19
N MET A 191 4.80 17.58 0.90
CA MET A 191 4.39 16.26 0.40
C MET A 191 5.38 15.17 0.77
N GLU A 192 6.68 15.42 0.58
CA GLU A 192 7.75 14.49 0.98
C GLU A 192 7.70 14.23 2.48
N THR A 193 7.51 15.26 3.30
CA THR A 193 7.38 15.15 4.76
C THR A 193 6.18 14.29 5.16
N TYR A 194 5.02 14.45 4.52
CA TYR A 194 3.85 13.60 4.79
C TYR A 194 4.11 12.13 4.45
N VAL A 195 4.81 11.85 3.36
CA VAL A 195 5.19 10.47 3.00
C VAL A 195 6.10 9.85 4.06
N VAL A 196 7.11 10.59 4.54
CA VAL A 196 8.02 10.15 5.59
C VAL A 196 7.26 9.88 6.89
N ILE A 197 6.35 10.76 7.31
CA ILE A 197 5.52 10.57 8.50
C ILE A 197 4.65 9.33 8.35
N LEU A 198 4.03 9.12 7.19
CA LEU A 198 3.17 7.98 6.93
C LEU A 198 3.97 6.66 7.00
N LEU A 199 5.17 6.62 6.44
CA LEU A 199 6.06 5.46 6.54
C LEU A 199 6.45 5.19 8.01
N PHE A 200 6.73 6.23 8.79
CA PHE A 200 7.07 6.08 10.21
C PHE A 200 5.90 5.51 11.03
N VAL A 201 4.68 5.99 10.80
CA VAL A 201 3.46 5.45 11.43
C VAL A 201 3.23 3.99 11.04
N LEU A 202 3.48 3.62 9.79
CA LEU A 202 3.40 2.23 9.33
C LEU A 202 4.39 1.31 10.04
N ILE A 203 5.63 1.75 10.22
CA ILE A 203 6.66 0.99 10.94
C ILE A 203 6.24 0.78 12.41
N ILE A 204 5.76 1.82 13.08
CA ILE A 204 5.29 1.72 14.47
C ILE A 204 4.11 0.75 14.58
N THR A 205 3.11 0.86 13.70
CA THR A 205 1.94 -0.03 13.72
C THR A 205 2.34 -1.48 13.45
N ALA A 206 3.27 -1.72 12.52
CA ALA A 206 3.82 -3.05 12.26
C ALA A 206 4.56 -3.63 13.47
N MET A 207 5.35 -2.83 14.18
CA MET A 207 6.03 -3.26 15.42
C MET A 207 5.04 -3.62 16.52
N LEU A 208 4.00 -2.81 16.73
CA LEU A 208 2.94 -3.07 17.70
C LEU A 208 2.16 -4.35 17.38
N LEU A 209 1.83 -4.54 16.11
CA LEU A 209 1.15 -5.75 15.64
C LEU A 209 2.03 -7.00 15.84
N ALA A 210 3.29 -6.93 15.47
CA ALA A 210 4.26 -8.02 15.67
C ALA A 210 4.42 -8.36 17.18
N HIS A 211 4.45 -7.35 18.04
CA HIS A 211 4.52 -7.56 19.49
C HIS A 211 3.25 -8.25 20.03
N LYS A 212 2.06 -7.78 19.62
CA LYS A 212 0.78 -8.40 19.98
C LYS A 212 0.69 -9.85 19.53
N LEU A 213 1.10 -10.13 18.29
CA LEU A 213 1.12 -11.47 17.74
C LEU A 213 2.08 -12.40 18.51
N ARG A 214 3.27 -11.92 18.87
CA ARG A 214 4.21 -12.70 19.70
C ARG A 214 3.61 -13.05 21.07
N ARG A 215 2.90 -12.11 21.73
CA ARG A 215 2.20 -12.38 22.99
C ARG A 215 1.12 -13.45 22.84
N MET A 216 0.28 -13.34 21.80
CA MET A 216 -0.75 -14.34 21.51
C MET A 216 -0.16 -15.72 21.25
N GLN A 217 0.94 -15.80 20.51
CA GLN A 217 1.64 -17.06 20.23
C GLN A 217 2.19 -17.71 21.51
N LYS A 218 2.73 -16.88 22.42
CA LYS A 218 3.23 -17.38 23.71
C LYS A 218 2.08 -17.97 24.53
N SER A 219 0.94 -17.28 24.61
CA SER A 219 -0.27 -17.75 25.32
C SER A 219 -0.81 -19.05 24.72
N ILE A 220 -0.88 -19.18 23.39
CA ILE A 220 -1.31 -20.42 22.70
C ILE A 220 -0.35 -21.56 23.01
N SER A 221 0.97 -21.32 22.96
CA SER A 221 1.98 -22.34 23.27
C SER A 221 1.92 -22.81 24.73
N GLU A 222 1.59 -21.92 25.65
CA GLU A 222 1.39 -22.27 27.08
C GLU A 222 0.11 -23.12 27.23
N SER A 223 -1.00 -22.73 26.59
CA SER A 223 -2.22 -23.54 26.56
C SER A 223 -2.00 -24.93 25.96
N ASP A 224 -1.27 -25.05 24.86
CA ASP A 224 -0.98 -26.34 24.22
C ASP A 224 -0.15 -27.25 25.16
N LYS A 225 0.79 -26.68 25.91
CA LYS A 225 1.54 -27.44 26.93
C LYS A 225 0.64 -27.96 28.05
N THR A 226 -0.24 -27.10 28.56
CA THR A 226 -1.19 -27.47 29.60
C THR A 226 -2.12 -28.61 29.16
N VAL A 227 -2.64 -28.52 27.91
CA VAL A 227 -3.47 -29.56 27.30
C VAL A 227 -2.68 -30.89 27.14
N ALA A 228 -1.41 -30.82 26.71
CA ALA A 228 -0.57 -32.02 26.60
C ALA A 228 -0.30 -32.68 27.97
N GLU A 229 -0.05 -31.88 29.02
CA GLU A 229 0.12 -32.36 30.37
C GLU A 229 -1.17 -33.00 30.93
N LEU A 230 -2.32 -32.36 30.67
CA LEU A 230 -3.63 -32.91 31.04
C LEU A 230 -3.88 -34.27 30.40
N ASN A 231 -3.66 -34.38 29.11
CA ASN A 231 -3.82 -35.64 28.37
C ASN A 231 -2.87 -36.74 28.89
N SER A 232 -1.64 -36.38 29.23
CA SER A 232 -0.67 -37.30 29.84
C SER A 232 -1.16 -37.79 31.23
N MET A 233 -1.74 -36.90 32.05
CA MET A 233 -2.29 -37.26 33.35
C MET A 233 -3.52 -38.18 33.24
N VAL A 234 -4.45 -37.87 32.33
CA VAL A 234 -5.64 -38.72 32.07
C VAL A 234 -5.19 -40.11 31.65
N SER A 235 -4.19 -40.23 30.75
CA SER A 235 -3.64 -41.51 30.32
C SER A 235 -3.00 -42.30 31.45
N LYS A 236 -2.24 -41.64 32.36
CA LYS A 236 -1.65 -42.27 33.53
C LYS A 236 -2.71 -42.72 34.56
N MET A 237 -3.76 -41.96 34.77
CA MET A 237 -4.88 -42.33 35.64
C MET A 237 -5.64 -43.52 35.08
N ASN A 238 -5.96 -43.55 33.78
CA ASN A 238 -6.58 -44.68 33.13
C ASN A 238 -5.78 -45.97 33.34
N LYS A 239 -4.43 -45.88 33.16
CA LYS A 239 -3.59 -47.03 33.37
C LYS A 239 -3.60 -47.56 34.82
N LYS A 240 -3.61 -46.70 35.84
CA LYS A 240 -3.67 -47.07 37.25
C LYS A 240 -5.03 -47.62 37.67
N LEU A 241 -6.13 -47.19 37.04
CA LEU A 241 -7.46 -47.71 37.32
C LEU A 241 -7.66 -49.09 36.68
N LEU A 242 -7.10 -49.34 35.48
CA LEU A 242 -7.05 -50.68 34.85
C LEU A 242 -6.41 -51.74 35.75
N GLU A 243 -5.42 -51.37 36.57
CA GLU A 243 -4.70 -52.28 37.47
C GLU A 243 -5.59 -52.71 38.68
N LYS A 244 -6.80 -52.19 38.88
CA LYS A 244 -7.68 -52.47 40.03
C LYS A 244 -8.99 -53.20 39.71
N ASP A 245 -9.10 -53.80 38.48
CA ASP A 245 -10.33 -54.50 38.03
C ASP A 245 -11.63 -53.67 38.05
N LEU A 246 -11.52 -52.35 38.19
CA LEU A 246 -12.66 -51.45 38.19
C LEU A 246 -13.11 -51.01 36.78
N HIS A 247 -12.50 -51.53 35.75
CA HIS A 247 -12.74 -51.14 34.33
C HIS A 247 -13.20 -52.33 33.52
N ASP A 248 -14.41 -52.26 33.01
CA ASP A 248 -14.88 -53.23 32.02
C ASP A 248 -14.25 -52.89 30.66
N THR A 249 -13.19 -53.63 30.31
CA THR A 249 -12.42 -53.45 29.08
C THR A 249 -13.21 -53.75 27.81
N ARG A 250 -14.30 -54.55 27.89
CA ARG A 250 -15.13 -54.91 26.70
C ARG A 250 -16.02 -53.74 26.33
N ASN A 251 -16.60 -53.09 27.30
CA ASN A 251 -17.53 -51.99 27.10
C ASN A 251 -16.87 -50.61 27.26
N ASN A 252 -15.62 -50.54 27.70
CA ASN A 252 -14.88 -49.30 27.98
C ASN A 252 -15.61 -48.38 28.97
N VAL A 253 -16.10 -48.97 30.05
CA VAL A 253 -16.86 -48.28 31.09
C VAL A 253 -16.23 -48.58 32.45
N TRP A 254 -16.17 -47.64 33.36
CA TRP A 254 -15.66 -47.76 34.72
C TRP A 254 -16.80 -48.07 35.69
N ASP A 255 -16.48 -48.74 36.73
CA ASP A 255 -17.41 -48.94 37.85
C ASP A 255 -17.68 -47.61 38.57
N ASN A 256 -18.91 -47.46 39.15
CA ASN A 256 -19.31 -46.28 39.89
C ASN A 256 -18.39 -45.96 41.09
N THR A 257 -17.82 -46.96 41.73
CA THR A 257 -16.88 -46.81 42.84
C THR A 257 -15.58 -46.10 42.43
N ALA A 258 -15.28 -46.04 41.14
CA ALA A 258 -14.12 -45.32 40.61
C ALA A 258 -14.36 -43.80 40.43
N ILE A 259 -15.63 -43.30 40.52
CA ILE A 259 -15.96 -41.87 40.29
C ILE A 259 -15.28 -41.00 41.35
N MET A 260 -15.48 -41.28 42.64
CA MET A 260 -14.95 -40.43 43.74
C MET A 260 -13.42 -40.42 43.76
N PRO A 261 -12.71 -41.54 43.70
CA PRO A 261 -11.26 -41.54 43.62
C PRO A 261 -10.70 -40.80 42.40
N PHE A 262 -11.45 -40.72 41.31
CA PHE A 262 -11.10 -40.00 40.13
C PHE A 262 -11.26 -38.49 40.32
N LEU A 263 -12.39 -38.05 40.90
CA LEU A 263 -12.68 -36.65 41.21
C LEU A 263 -11.70 -36.06 42.20
N ASP A 264 -11.41 -36.79 43.29
CA ASP A 264 -10.40 -36.37 44.28
C ASP A 264 -9.03 -36.08 43.62
N LYS A 265 -8.64 -36.87 42.65
CA LYS A 265 -7.40 -36.66 41.92
C LYS A 265 -7.46 -35.45 40.97
N LEU A 266 -8.60 -35.14 40.38
CA LEU A 266 -8.77 -33.95 39.56
C LEU A 266 -8.71 -32.69 40.39
N VAL A 267 -9.44 -32.68 41.54
CA VAL A 267 -9.45 -31.56 42.52
C VAL A 267 -8.04 -31.32 43.10
N ALA A 268 -7.35 -32.37 43.53
CA ALA A 268 -6.00 -32.28 44.08
C ALA A 268 -4.95 -31.72 43.07
N ARG A 269 -5.30 -31.62 41.79
CA ARG A 269 -4.43 -31.15 40.74
C ARG A 269 -4.94 -29.90 40.02
N ASP A 270 -5.95 -29.23 40.57
CA ASP A 270 -6.56 -28.02 39.95
C ASP A 270 -6.98 -28.18 38.51
N ILE A 271 -7.49 -29.37 38.10
CA ILE A 271 -7.88 -29.64 36.73
C ILE A 271 -9.34 -29.24 36.52
N TYR A 272 -9.58 -28.11 35.91
CA TYR A 272 -10.89 -27.54 35.58
C TYR A 272 -10.96 -27.06 34.11
N PRO A 273 -12.15 -26.94 33.52
CA PRO A 273 -13.46 -27.38 34.00
C PRO A 273 -13.66 -28.89 33.89
N VAL A 274 -14.50 -29.43 34.81
CA VAL A 274 -15.01 -30.81 34.73
C VAL A 274 -16.51 -30.73 34.53
N THR A 275 -17.00 -31.34 33.48
CA THR A 275 -18.42 -31.37 33.15
C THR A 275 -18.95 -32.80 33.29
N PHE A 276 -20.08 -32.94 33.97
CA PHE A 276 -20.77 -34.19 34.14
C PHE A 276 -22.01 -34.25 33.29
N MET A 277 -22.25 -35.39 32.67
CA MET A 277 -23.48 -35.69 31.99
C MET A 277 -24.03 -37.02 32.55
N HIS A 278 -25.17 -36.96 33.19
CA HIS A 278 -25.93 -38.14 33.65
C HIS A 278 -26.92 -38.54 32.55
N ILE A 279 -26.97 -39.83 32.27
CA ILE A 279 -27.81 -40.41 31.24
C ILE A 279 -28.58 -41.57 31.89
N ALA A 280 -29.89 -41.38 32.06
CA ALA A 280 -30.78 -42.39 32.51
C ALA A 280 -31.17 -43.34 31.37
N CYS A 281 -31.00 -44.64 31.59
CA CYS A 281 -31.38 -45.69 30.65
C CYS A 281 -32.52 -46.55 31.24
N ALA A 282 -33.53 -46.84 30.41
CA ALA A 282 -34.68 -47.58 30.88
C ALA A 282 -34.34 -49.04 31.26
N ASP A 283 -33.36 -49.63 30.58
CA ASP A 283 -32.94 -51.00 30.80
C ASP A 283 -31.48 -51.24 30.40
N ASN A 284 -30.93 -52.39 30.79
CA ASN A 284 -29.58 -52.82 30.40
C ASN A 284 -29.32 -52.90 28.90
N LYS A 285 -30.37 -53.12 28.09
CA LYS A 285 -30.23 -53.24 26.65
C LYS A 285 -30.06 -51.86 25.99
N GLU A 286 -30.76 -50.87 26.51
CA GLU A 286 -30.61 -49.48 26.11
C GLU A 286 -29.25 -48.94 26.54
N ARG A 287 -28.81 -49.23 27.78
CA ARG A 287 -27.46 -48.92 28.27
C ARG A 287 -26.37 -49.46 27.36
N ALA A 288 -26.44 -50.75 26.97
CA ALA A 288 -25.48 -51.37 26.09
C ALA A 288 -25.42 -50.73 24.73
N LYS A 289 -26.58 -50.37 24.14
CA LYS A 289 -26.67 -49.64 22.85
C LYS A 289 -26.05 -48.24 22.96
N PHE A 290 -26.32 -47.54 24.07
CA PHE A 290 -25.75 -46.21 24.28
C PHE A 290 -24.21 -46.28 24.41
N ILE A 291 -23.70 -47.21 25.22
CA ILE A 291 -22.25 -47.40 25.40
C ILE A 291 -21.56 -47.70 24.04
N ALA A 292 -22.16 -48.60 23.26
CA ALA A 292 -21.62 -48.93 21.94
C ALA A 292 -21.53 -47.67 21.01
N ARG A 293 -22.60 -46.86 21.01
CA ARG A 293 -22.60 -45.57 20.26
C ARG A 293 -21.63 -44.55 20.83
N ALA A 294 -21.59 -44.40 22.15
CA ALA A 294 -20.66 -43.47 22.83
C ALA A 294 -19.20 -43.83 22.55
N ASN A 295 -18.87 -45.12 22.49
CA ASN A 295 -17.53 -45.59 22.14
C ASN A 295 -17.11 -45.29 20.71
N TYR A 296 -18.08 -45.15 19.82
CA TYR A 296 -17.84 -44.79 18.42
C TYR A 296 -17.72 -43.28 18.21
N ILE A 297 -18.53 -42.49 18.90
CA ILE A 297 -18.70 -41.04 18.65
C ILE A 297 -17.77 -40.21 19.58
N LEU A 298 -17.67 -40.57 20.85
CA LEU A 298 -16.95 -39.77 21.85
C LEU A 298 -15.45 -40.11 21.85
N ASP A 299 -14.65 -39.08 22.07
CA ASP A 299 -13.20 -39.19 22.23
C ASP A 299 -12.85 -40.13 23.42
N LYS A 300 -11.72 -40.78 23.35
CA LYS A 300 -11.16 -41.64 24.40
C LYS A 300 -10.90 -40.87 25.73
N ASN A 301 -10.83 -39.55 25.67
CA ASN A 301 -10.65 -38.67 26.81
C ASN A 301 -11.94 -38.43 27.62
N VAL A 302 -13.10 -38.86 27.11
CA VAL A 302 -14.36 -38.81 27.82
C VAL A 302 -14.48 -40.09 28.65
N LEU A 303 -14.49 -39.94 29.94
CA LEU A 303 -14.61 -41.07 30.84
C LEU A 303 -16.07 -41.44 31.03
N ARG A 304 -16.35 -42.75 31.03
CA ARG A 304 -17.68 -43.34 31.11
C ARG A 304 -17.76 -44.21 32.35
N PHE A 305 -18.76 -43.96 33.19
CA PHE A 305 -18.97 -44.70 34.43
C PHE A 305 -20.36 -45.30 34.44
N THR A 306 -20.49 -46.50 34.98
CA THR A 306 -21.81 -47.03 35.38
C THR A 306 -22.25 -46.22 36.62
N TYR A 307 -23.54 -45.95 36.70
CA TYR A 307 -24.13 -45.28 37.86
C TYR A 307 -25.49 -45.87 38.13
N GLU A 308 -25.76 -46.23 39.38
CA GLU A 308 -26.95 -46.98 39.76
C GLU A 308 -27.19 -48.23 38.89
N ASP A 309 -28.41 -48.76 38.80
CA ASP A 309 -28.65 -50.02 38.14
C ASP A 309 -28.45 -50.00 36.65
N ASN A 310 -28.88 -48.92 35.93
CA ASN A 310 -28.86 -48.85 34.49
C ASN A 310 -28.25 -47.57 33.93
N ASP A 311 -27.93 -46.58 34.75
CA ASP A 311 -27.52 -45.26 34.36
C ASP A 311 -26.03 -45.19 34.00
N ILE A 312 -25.68 -44.15 33.28
CA ILE A 312 -24.30 -43.84 32.87
C ILE A 312 -23.95 -42.39 33.23
N VAL A 313 -22.75 -42.19 33.75
CA VAL A 313 -22.19 -40.86 33.94
C VAL A 313 -21.01 -40.70 32.99
N LEU A 314 -21.06 -39.66 32.17
CA LEU A 314 -19.95 -39.23 31.37
C LEU A 314 -19.24 -38.05 32.06
N ILE A 315 -17.91 -38.11 32.10
CA ILE A 315 -17.09 -37.02 32.66
C ILE A 315 -16.20 -36.47 31.56
N PHE A 316 -16.41 -35.20 31.27
CA PHE A 316 -15.62 -34.43 30.31
C PHE A 316 -14.64 -33.55 31.08
N VAL A 317 -13.36 -33.73 30.79
CA VAL A 317 -12.26 -33.01 31.46
C VAL A 317 -11.64 -32.02 30.51
N GLY A 318 -11.57 -30.74 30.93
CA GLY A 318 -10.91 -29.68 30.15
C GLY A 318 -11.70 -29.21 28.92
N MET A 319 -13.00 -29.55 28.82
CA MET A 319 -13.86 -29.11 27.71
C MET A 319 -14.70 -27.90 28.14
N ASN A 320 -14.45 -26.75 27.52
CA ASN A 320 -15.32 -25.59 27.69
C ASN A 320 -16.55 -25.72 26.76
N ARG A 321 -17.71 -25.32 27.23
CA ARG A 321 -18.87 -25.05 26.37
C ARG A 321 -18.46 -23.98 25.35
N LYS A 322 -18.51 -24.30 24.06
CA LYS A 322 -18.60 -23.29 23.00
C LYS A 322 -20.03 -22.83 22.87
#